data_3c3cb57e21511b73a06b7974d6d0b405
#
_entry.id   3c3cb57e21511b73a06b7974d6d0b405
#
_cell.length_a   1.000
_cell.length_b   1.000
_cell.length_c   1.000
_cell.angle_alpha   90.00
_cell.angle_beta   90.00
_cell.angle_gamma   90.00
#
_symmetry.space_group_name_H-M   'P 1'
#
loop_
_entity.id
_entity.type
_entity.pdbx_description
1 polymer ?
#
loop_
_entity_poly.entity_id
_entity_poly.type
_entity_poly.pdbx_seq_one_letter_code
_entity_poly.pdbx_strand_id
1 'polypeptide(L)'
;MTKPAVVTLVLCLALAASAPAQLPDLTGLWGATLRFGPDIHGTLLIYRTPDGWRADIAGFTVPVRGNAPPFAFELPDGKGSFRNGHWIQPGGVASPVTLVADGGGPNRWRGTVTPLENRLTFYLPITRDLHTYLRNPERNAGTFTRVSRIEVNGKDVRLIGPRDTVRGHYEDGVITLPLRGGTYDLTRVSDSATSPFYPRGNPPARYRYTPPLQLDDGWPVATLEDVGISRPAIEQFVQLILDMSMDSLNTLQIHSLLIARHGKLVLEEYFHGFDRNQPHNLRSASKSWTATLIGAAMQAGVPLRLDTPVYQTMLGTVPADLDPRKRAMTLEHLLTMTAGFNCDEDDTTSANEDVMDNRGIEDWWGYTLKVPLVSTPGEKIFYCSTEPHLAGMMLAKVARESQLDLFERLLARPMRMRNYYLGLRDDDAYGGGGWAFTSRDFMKMAQLMVNNGRWNGKQLVSEDWVRRSTAPLRNLNAVQQYGFLWNSAEYDYNGRKIRAYFAGGNGGQVSMGIPELDLVVAFTGGNYNDSVLFTGQRVYVPRYILPAVQ
;
A
#
# COMPACT_ATOMS: atom_id res chain seq x y z
N MET A 1 -34.02 57.49 82.22
CA MET A 1 -34.55 57.25 80.83
C MET A 1 -33.38 57.11 79.91
N THR A 2 -32.92 55.93 79.71
CA THR A 2 -31.77 55.57 78.86
C THR A 2 -32.26 54.96 77.56
N LYS A 3 -31.88 55.55 76.46
CA LYS A 3 -32.16 55.03 75.09
C LYS A 3 -31.16 53.91 74.71
N PRO A 4 -31.59 52.85 74.09
CA PRO A 4 -30.65 51.83 73.59
C PRO A 4 -30.04 52.25 72.25
N ALA A 5 -28.73 51.97 72.09
CA ALA A 5 -27.99 52.12 70.83
C ALA A 5 -28.21 50.91 69.95
N VAL A 6 -28.58 51.16 68.68
CA VAL A 6 -28.68 50.15 67.62
C VAL A 6 -27.31 50.03 66.94
N VAL A 7 -26.69 48.86 67.04
CA VAL A 7 -25.47 48.54 66.34
C VAL A 7 -25.86 47.87 65.00
N THR A 8 -25.62 48.56 63.90
CA THR A 8 -25.83 48.03 62.56
C THR A 8 -24.57 47.25 62.11
N LEU A 9 -24.72 45.96 62.03
CA LEU A 9 -23.66 45.07 61.51
C LEU A 9 -23.68 45.12 59.98
N VAL A 10 -22.67 45.75 59.33
CA VAL A 10 -22.47 45.74 57.87
C VAL A 10 -21.70 44.47 57.51
N LEU A 11 -22.40 43.53 56.91
CA LEU A 11 -21.81 42.30 56.35
C LEU A 11 -21.16 42.63 54.98
N CYS A 12 -19.84 42.81 54.93
CA CYS A 12 -19.09 42.87 53.63
C CYS A 12 -19.01 41.47 53.03
N LEU A 13 -19.85 41.15 52.01
CA LEU A 13 -19.67 40.03 51.13
C LEU A 13 -18.49 40.34 50.23
N ALA A 14 -17.35 39.76 50.49
CA ALA A 14 -16.22 39.72 49.56
C ALA A 14 -16.60 38.75 48.41
N LEU A 15 -16.99 39.28 47.26
CA LEU A 15 -17.03 38.54 46.01
C LEU A 15 -15.58 38.19 45.64
N ALA A 16 -15.19 36.94 45.89
CA ALA A 16 -13.98 36.38 45.35
C ALA A 16 -14.18 36.31 43.83
N ALA A 17 -13.66 37.28 43.09
CA ALA A 17 -13.52 37.18 41.65
C ALA A 17 -12.57 36.00 41.39
N SER A 18 -13.12 34.88 40.89
CA SER A 18 -12.30 33.80 40.36
C SER A 18 -11.45 34.37 39.22
N ALA A 19 -10.13 34.33 39.38
CA ALA A 19 -9.21 34.67 38.28
C ALA A 19 -9.63 33.87 37.03
N PRO A 20 -9.66 34.49 35.86
CA PRO A 20 -9.95 33.74 34.66
C PRO A 20 -8.95 32.57 34.54
N ALA A 21 -9.45 31.37 34.42
CA ALA A 21 -8.63 30.20 34.26
C ALA A 21 -7.69 30.44 33.06
N GLN A 22 -6.39 30.45 33.34
CA GLN A 22 -5.39 30.65 32.32
C GLN A 22 -5.56 29.54 31.28
N LEU A 23 -5.82 29.90 30.02
CA LEU A 23 -5.96 28.92 28.94
C LEU A 23 -4.68 28.08 28.85
N PRO A 24 -4.77 26.77 28.70
CA PRO A 24 -3.59 25.91 28.60
C PRO A 24 -2.75 26.30 27.40
N ASP A 25 -1.44 26.36 27.56
CA ASP A 25 -0.52 26.48 26.40
C ASP A 25 -0.50 25.16 25.65
N LEU A 26 -1.12 25.12 24.47
CA LEU A 26 -1.17 23.95 23.61
C LEU A 26 -0.08 23.99 22.52
N THR A 27 0.77 25.01 22.48
CA THR A 27 1.83 25.15 21.46
C THR A 27 2.75 23.93 21.44
N GLY A 28 3.04 23.40 20.25
CA GLY A 28 3.95 22.28 20.03
C GLY A 28 3.34 21.17 19.19
N LEU A 29 4.05 20.05 19.10
CA LEU A 29 3.61 18.87 18.35
C LEU A 29 2.93 17.87 19.28
N TRP A 30 1.72 17.49 18.90
CA TRP A 30 0.92 16.48 19.60
C TRP A 30 0.76 15.27 18.68
N GLY A 31 0.71 14.06 19.25
CA GLY A 31 0.59 12.86 18.44
C GLY A 31 -0.02 11.68 19.20
N ALA A 32 -0.71 10.82 18.45
CA ALA A 32 -1.24 9.55 18.95
C ALA A 32 -1.27 8.53 17.80
N THR A 33 -1.10 7.25 18.15
CA THR A 33 -1.14 6.13 17.20
C THR A 33 -2.13 5.07 17.69
N LEU A 34 -3.07 4.69 16.84
CA LEU A 34 -3.85 3.46 17.00
C LEU A 34 -3.32 2.38 16.10
N ARG A 35 -3.21 1.17 16.62
CA ARG A 35 -2.87 -0.04 15.87
C ARG A 35 -4.13 -0.85 15.65
N PHE A 36 -4.31 -1.30 14.42
CA PHE A 36 -5.40 -2.15 13.99
C PHE A 36 -4.79 -3.42 13.42
N GLY A 37 -5.16 -4.55 13.98
CA GLY A 37 -4.70 -5.83 13.46
C GLY A 37 -5.58 -6.94 13.96
N PRO A 38 -5.56 -8.08 13.25
CA PRO A 38 -6.24 -9.26 13.74
C PRO A 38 -5.54 -9.77 15.01
N ASP A 39 -6.33 -10.27 15.96
CA ASP A 39 -5.83 -10.82 17.24
C ASP A 39 -5.01 -12.11 17.04
N ILE A 40 -5.17 -12.78 15.90
CA ILE A 40 -4.55 -14.06 15.61
C ILE A 40 -3.18 -13.86 14.99
N HIS A 41 -2.14 -14.15 15.76
CA HIS A 41 -0.75 -14.11 15.33
C HIS A 41 0.10 -15.10 16.16
N GLY A 42 1.31 -15.39 15.68
CA GLY A 42 2.27 -16.22 16.40
C GLY A 42 2.34 -17.66 15.90
N THR A 43 2.71 -18.57 16.77
CA THR A 43 3.00 -19.96 16.38
C THR A 43 1.74 -20.71 16.00
N LEU A 44 1.74 -21.27 14.80
CA LEU A 44 0.78 -22.26 14.32
C LEU A 44 1.41 -23.64 14.46
N LEU A 45 0.71 -24.57 15.14
CA LEU A 45 1.06 -25.98 15.20
C LEU A 45 -0.03 -26.80 14.50
N ILE A 46 0.37 -27.71 13.61
CA ILE A 46 -0.53 -28.67 12.99
C ILE A 46 0.00 -30.07 13.34
N TYR A 47 -0.83 -30.91 13.96
CA TYR A 47 -0.41 -32.21 14.45
C TYR A 47 -1.53 -33.24 14.36
N ARG A 48 -1.16 -34.52 14.35
CA ARG A 48 -2.10 -35.64 14.29
C ARG A 48 -2.41 -36.17 15.68
N THR A 49 -3.71 -36.38 15.93
CA THR A 49 -4.24 -37.10 17.11
C THR A 49 -4.90 -38.42 16.66
N PRO A 50 -5.30 -39.29 17.57
CA PRO A 50 -6.09 -40.47 17.22
C PRO A 50 -7.39 -40.15 16.45
N ASP A 51 -7.99 -38.98 16.74
CA ASP A 51 -9.26 -38.52 16.16
C ASP A 51 -9.10 -37.70 14.87
N GLY A 52 -7.87 -37.56 14.36
CA GLY A 52 -7.57 -36.80 13.14
C GLY A 52 -6.55 -35.66 13.33
N TRP A 53 -6.47 -34.78 12.34
CA TRP A 53 -5.56 -33.64 12.37
C TRP A 53 -6.15 -32.47 13.15
N ARG A 54 -5.29 -31.77 13.92
CA ARG A 54 -5.65 -30.59 14.71
C ARG A 54 -4.68 -29.45 14.40
N ALA A 55 -5.17 -28.21 14.53
CA ALA A 55 -4.33 -27.01 14.47
C ALA A 55 -4.50 -26.21 15.75
N ASP A 56 -3.38 -25.79 16.34
CA ASP A 56 -3.34 -24.89 17.50
C ASP A 56 -2.73 -23.54 17.08
N ILE A 57 -3.46 -22.46 17.38
CA ILE A 57 -2.99 -21.09 17.18
C ILE A 57 -3.70 -20.14 18.15
N ALA A 58 -2.96 -19.24 18.80
CA ALA A 58 -3.51 -18.18 19.66
C ALA A 58 -4.58 -18.66 20.65
N GLY A 59 -4.40 -19.86 21.24
CA GLY A 59 -5.34 -20.47 22.19
C GLY A 59 -6.52 -21.21 21.58
N PHE A 60 -6.65 -21.26 20.26
CA PHE A 60 -7.66 -22.07 19.56
C PHE A 60 -7.06 -23.42 19.19
N THR A 61 -7.87 -24.49 19.37
CA THR A 61 -7.61 -25.85 18.85
C THR A 61 -8.78 -26.23 17.93
N VAL A 62 -8.49 -26.40 16.64
CA VAL A 62 -9.53 -26.67 15.63
C VAL A 62 -9.20 -27.91 14.79
N PRO A 63 -10.22 -28.60 14.24
CA PRO A 63 -10.00 -29.70 13.30
C PRO A 63 -9.43 -29.18 11.98
N VAL A 64 -8.51 -29.94 11.39
CA VAL A 64 -7.89 -29.64 10.11
C VAL A 64 -8.44 -30.55 9.03
N ARG A 65 -8.79 -30.00 7.89
CA ARG A 65 -9.16 -30.75 6.68
C ARG A 65 -7.89 -31.20 5.95
N GLY A 66 -7.88 -32.40 5.41
CA GLY A 66 -6.74 -33.00 4.71
C GLY A 66 -5.97 -34.00 5.58
N ASN A 67 -5.33 -34.97 4.92
CA ASN A 67 -4.55 -36.04 5.59
C ASN A 67 -3.03 -35.84 5.45
N ALA A 68 -2.61 -34.83 4.72
CA ALA A 68 -1.24 -34.37 4.46
C ALA A 68 -1.32 -32.95 3.89
N PRO A 69 -0.22 -32.18 3.85
CA PRO A 69 -0.25 -30.91 3.12
C PRO A 69 -0.74 -31.09 1.67
N PRO A 70 -1.57 -30.15 1.16
CA PRO A 70 -1.98 -28.90 1.78
C PRO A 70 -3.06 -29.06 2.84
N PHE A 71 -2.89 -28.42 4.00
CA PHE A 71 -3.87 -28.38 5.07
C PHE A 71 -4.83 -27.19 4.90
N ALA A 72 -6.06 -27.33 5.45
CA ALA A 72 -7.01 -26.23 5.54
C ALA A 72 -7.82 -26.30 6.85
N PHE A 73 -8.07 -25.15 7.47
CA PHE A 73 -8.96 -25.00 8.62
C PHE A 73 -9.48 -23.57 8.74
N GLU A 74 -10.54 -23.40 9.51
CA GLU A 74 -11.14 -22.11 9.83
C GLU A 74 -11.25 -21.96 11.33
N LEU A 75 -11.01 -20.76 11.84
CA LEU A 75 -11.25 -20.42 13.23
C LEU A 75 -12.73 -20.03 13.44
N PRO A 76 -13.28 -20.25 14.66
CA PRO A 76 -14.62 -19.80 15.00
C PRO A 76 -14.77 -18.29 14.81
N ASP A 77 -16.03 -17.85 14.64
CA ASP A 77 -16.42 -16.44 14.60
C ASP A 77 -15.70 -15.60 13.54
N GLY A 78 -15.26 -16.23 12.44
CA GLY A 78 -14.58 -15.52 11.34
C GLY A 78 -13.23 -14.92 11.72
N LYS A 79 -12.57 -15.44 12.77
CA LYS A 79 -11.27 -14.92 13.25
C LYS A 79 -10.09 -15.19 12.33
N GLY A 80 -10.30 -15.93 11.23
CA GLY A 80 -9.34 -16.22 10.18
C GLY A 80 -9.39 -17.67 9.75
N SER A 81 -8.67 -17.95 8.66
CA SER A 81 -8.58 -19.31 8.10
C SER A 81 -7.18 -19.58 7.56
N PHE A 82 -6.86 -20.85 7.42
CA PHE A 82 -5.63 -21.31 6.79
C PHE A 82 -5.96 -22.19 5.59
N ARG A 83 -5.36 -21.91 4.44
CA ARG A 83 -5.59 -22.65 3.19
C ARG A 83 -4.32 -22.64 2.35
N ASN A 84 -3.87 -23.82 1.93
CA ASN A 84 -2.76 -23.99 0.96
C ASN A 84 -1.49 -23.20 1.31
N GLY A 85 -1.08 -23.17 2.60
CA GLY A 85 0.10 -22.42 3.01
C GLY A 85 -0.12 -20.91 3.18
N HIS A 86 -1.35 -20.44 3.11
CA HIS A 86 -1.69 -19.04 3.35
C HIS A 86 -2.61 -18.89 4.56
N TRP A 87 -2.30 -17.93 5.40
CA TRP A 87 -3.21 -17.41 6.41
C TRP A 87 -4.08 -16.32 5.81
N ILE A 88 -5.38 -16.44 5.95
CA ILE A 88 -6.35 -15.44 5.52
C ILE A 88 -6.93 -14.78 6.76
N GLN A 89 -6.59 -13.52 6.98
CA GLN A 89 -7.07 -12.74 8.11
C GLN A 89 -8.47 -12.17 7.88
N PRO A 90 -9.21 -11.82 8.92
CA PRO A 90 -10.45 -11.05 8.79
C PRO A 90 -10.23 -9.80 7.92
N GLY A 91 -11.20 -9.50 7.05
CA GLY A 91 -11.07 -8.40 6.08
C GLY A 91 -10.43 -8.81 4.75
N GLY A 92 -10.14 -10.12 4.55
CA GLY A 92 -9.75 -10.64 3.24
C GLY A 92 -8.34 -10.23 2.82
N VAL A 93 -7.34 -10.48 3.66
CA VAL A 93 -5.92 -10.35 3.29
C VAL A 93 -5.22 -11.67 3.56
N ALA A 94 -4.56 -12.22 2.54
CA ALA A 94 -3.78 -13.46 2.62
C ALA A 94 -2.30 -13.16 2.83
N SER A 95 -1.64 -13.95 3.68
CA SER A 95 -0.19 -13.93 3.92
C SER A 95 0.39 -15.34 3.88
N PRO A 96 1.64 -15.54 3.43
CA PRO A 96 2.26 -16.86 3.37
C PRO A 96 2.59 -17.37 4.77
N VAL A 97 2.42 -18.68 4.98
CA VAL A 97 2.86 -19.39 6.19
C VAL A 97 3.68 -20.60 5.76
N THR A 98 4.97 -20.54 5.94
CA THR A 98 5.84 -21.68 5.68
C THR A 98 5.73 -22.69 6.83
N LEU A 99 5.24 -23.89 6.53
CA LEU A 99 5.20 -25.00 7.46
C LEU A 99 6.49 -25.81 7.37
N VAL A 100 7.14 -26.02 8.51
CA VAL A 100 8.31 -26.90 8.64
C VAL A 100 7.98 -28.05 9.59
N ALA A 101 8.63 -29.21 9.39
CA ALA A 101 8.47 -30.32 10.32
C ALA A 101 8.91 -29.89 11.73
N ASP A 102 8.04 -30.10 12.72
CA ASP A 102 8.34 -29.83 14.12
C ASP A 102 8.98 -31.07 14.74
N GLY A 103 10.18 -30.94 15.30
CA GLY A 103 10.98 -32.05 15.86
C GLY A 103 10.28 -32.88 16.96
N GLY A 104 9.04 -32.56 17.32
CA GLY A 104 8.23 -33.31 18.29
C GLY A 104 7.54 -34.58 17.75
N GLY A 105 7.80 -34.99 16.49
CA GLY A 105 7.27 -36.24 15.92
C GLY A 105 7.01 -36.18 14.40
N PRO A 106 6.80 -37.35 13.74
CA PRO A 106 6.73 -37.44 12.28
C PRO A 106 5.47 -36.79 11.65
N ASN A 107 4.43 -36.53 12.43
CA ASN A 107 3.16 -35.96 11.97
C ASN A 107 2.89 -34.61 12.65
N ARG A 108 3.90 -33.76 12.70
CA ARG A 108 3.82 -32.47 13.39
C ARG A 108 4.51 -31.38 12.57
N TRP A 109 3.81 -30.27 12.37
CA TRP A 109 4.23 -29.15 11.57
C TRP A 109 4.16 -27.87 12.38
N ARG A 110 5.09 -26.98 12.17
CA ARG A 110 5.13 -25.66 12.79
C ARG A 110 5.22 -24.58 11.71
N GLY A 111 4.48 -23.49 11.89
CA GLY A 111 4.61 -22.26 11.12
C GLY A 111 4.44 -21.04 12.01
N THR A 112 4.58 -19.86 11.44
CA THR A 112 4.32 -18.60 12.13
C THR A 112 3.31 -17.80 11.32
N VAL A 113 2.22 -17.40 11.95
CA VAL A 113 1.24 -16.49 11.38
C VAL A 113 1.63 -15.06 11.76
N THR A 114 1.85 -14.24 10.75
CA THR A 114 2.16 -12.81 10.88
C THR A 114 1.15 -12.02 10.04
N PRO A 115 0.02 -11.62 10.63
CA PRO A 115 -1.00 -10.88 9.88
C PRO A 115 -0.52 -9.47 9.53
N LEU A 116 -1.12 -8.86 8.51
CA LEU A 116 -0.90 -7.47 8.19
C LEU A 116 -1.55 -6.60 9.27
N GLU A 117 -0.72 -5.90 10.03
CA GLU A 117 -1.17 -4.88 10.95
C GLU A 117 -1.20 -3.52 10.25
N ASN A 118 -2.25 -2.75 10.52
CA ASN A 118 -2.35 -1.36 10.12
C ASN A 118 -2.20 -0.45 11.34
N ARG A 119 -1.56 0.68 11.15
CA ARG A 119 -1.53 1.76 12.12
C ARG A 119 -2.07 3.03 11.49
N LEU A 120 -2.69 3.87 12.30
CA LEU A 120 -3.02 5.25 11.96
C LEU A 120 -2.46 6.14 13.04
N THR A 121 -1.50 6.98 12.66
CA THR A 121 -0.90 7.99 13.53
C THR A 121 -1.43 9.34 13.12
N PHE A 122 -1.99 10.09 14.06
CA PHE A 122 -2.35 11.48 13.81
C PHE A 122 -1.44 12.41 14.58
N TYR A 123 -0.95 13.42 13.89
CA TYR A 123 -0.18 14.52 14.45
C TYR A 123 -0.95 15.82 14.32
N LEU A 124 -0.80 16.66 15.34
CA LEU A 124 -1.41 17.96 15.46
C LEU A 124 -0.31 18.98 15.88
N PRO A 125 0.39 19.60 14.91
CA PRO A 125 1.28 20.72 15.23
C PRO A 125 0.43 21.95 15.55
N ILE A 126 0.67 22.59 16.68
CA ILE A 126 -0.05 23.79 17.12
C ILE A 126 0.96 24.93 17.27
N THR A 127 0.77 26.00 16.53
CA THR A 127 1.59 27.21 16.58
C THR A 127 1.12 28.16 17.71
N ARG A 128 1.91 29.17 18.03
CA ARG A 128 1.59 30.16 19.08
C ARG A 128 0.31 30.96 18.79
N ASP A 129 -0.01 31.17 17.52
CA ASP A 129 -1.25 31.83 17.05
C ASP A 129 -2.41 30.85 16.88
N LEU A 130 -2.28 29.63 17.45
CA LEU A 130 -3.27 28.57 17.43
C LEU A 130 -3.62 28.06 16.01
N HIS A 131 -2.73 28.29 15.04
CA HIS A 131 -2.83 27.60 13.77
C HIS A 131 -2.45 26.12 13.94
N THR A 132 -3.15 25.25 13.22
CA THR A 132 -2.94 23.80 13.29
C THR A 132 -3.43 23.09 12.03
N TYR A 133 -3.02 21.86 11.87
CA TYR A 133 -3.57 20.94 10.86
C TYR A 133 -3.41 19.49 11.36
N LEU A 134 -4.25 18.61 10.87
CA LEU A 134 -4.12 17.18 11.14
C LEU A 134 -3.26 16.54 10.05
N ARG A 135 -2.24 15.79 10.44
CA ARG A 135 -1.43 14.98 9.54
C ARG A 135 -1.44 13.52 9.95
N ASN A 136 -1.65 12.65 8.96
CA ASN A 136 -1.45 11.21 9.09
C ASN A 136 -0.35 10.79 8.12
N PRO A 137 0.85 10.42 8.59
CA PRO A 137 1.97 10.09 7.71
C PRO A 137 1.73 8.84 6.88
N GLU A 138 0.96 7.87 7.36
CA GLU A 138 0.74 6.62 6.63
C GLU A 138 -0.15 6.79 5.39
N ARG A 139 -1.13 7.72 5.42
CA ARG A 139 -2.16 7.84 4.38
C ARG A 139 -2.58 9.26 4.03
N ASN A 140 -1.90 10.25 4.57
CA ASN A 140 -2.28 11.67 4.44
C ASN A 140 -3.77 11.94 4.77
N ALA A 141 -4.35 11.17 5.69
CA ALA A 141 -5.78 11.24 6.00
C ALA A 141 -6.22 12.59 6.57
N GLY A 142 -5.29 13.40 7.06
CA GLY A 142 -5.55 14.76 7.55
C GLY A 142 -6.02 15.73 6.46
N THR A 143 -5.77 15.45 5.17
CA THR A 143 -6.26 16.28 4.07
C THR A 143 -7.78 16.24 3.91
N PHE A 144 -8.42 15.18 4.36
CA PHE A 144 -9.88 15.06 4.33
C PHE A 144 -10.57 15.90 5.40
N THR A 145 -9.86 16.22 6.49
CA THR A 145 -10.39 17.01 7.63
C THR A 145 -9.69 18.37 7.66
N ARG A 146 -9.71 19.14 6.64
CA ARG A 146 -8.96 20.38 6.43
C ARG A 146 -9.15 21.42 7.57
N VAL A 147 -8.67 21.08 8.77
CA VAL A 147 -8.64 22.02 9.90
C VAL A 147 -7.48 22.98 9.75
N SER A 148 -7.64 24.21 10.24
CA SER A 148 -6.61 25.26 10.17
C SER A 148 -6.37 25.97 11.49
N ARG A 149 -7.26 25.79 12.47
CA ARG A 149 -7.21 26.47 13.76
C ARG A 149 -7.73 25.59 14.88
N ILE A 150 -7.16 25.73 16.07
CA ILE A 150 -7.68 25.14 17.31
C ILE A 150 -8.28 26.21 18.20
N GLU A 151 -9.43 25.94 18.79
CA GLU A 151 -10.08 26.75 19.82
C GLU A 151 -10.24 25.92 21.09
N VAL A 152 -10.01 26.56 22.25
CA VAL A 152 -10.14 25.93 23.56
C VAL A 152 -11.05 26.78 24.44
N ASN A 153 -12.05 26.15 25.02
CA ASN A 153 -12.94 26.79 26.02
C ASN A 153 -13.09 25.85 27.21
N GLY A 154 -12.35 26.15 28.27
CA GLY A 154 -12.23 25.25 29.43
C GLY A 154 -11.59 23.93 28.99
N LYS A 155 -12.32 22.83 29.13
CA LYS A 155 -11.90 21.49 28.68
C LYS A 155 -12.32 21.19 27.24
N ASP A 156 -13.19 21.98 26.64
CA ASP A 156 -13.66 21.75 25.26
C ASP A 156 -12.61 22.20 24.25
N VAL A 157 -12.29 21.33 23.31
CA VAL A 157 -11.37 21.58 22.19
C VAL A 157 -12.15 21.47 20.88
N ARG A 158 -11.91 22.42 19.97
CA ARG A 158 -12.47 22.39 18.61
C ARG A 158 -11.37 22.64 17.59
N LEU A 159 -11.23 21.71 16.65
CA LEU A 159 -10.42 21.93 15.45
C LEU A 159 -11.33 22.46 14.35
N ILE A 160 -11.08 23.70 13.92
CA ILE A 160 -11.93 24.42 12.98
C ILE A 160 -11.29 24.38 11.60
N GLY A 161 -12.05 23.97 10.60
CA GLY A 161 -11.73 24.05 9.18
C GLY A 161 -12.81 24.79 8.38
N PRO A 162 -12.61 24.98 7.07
CA PRO A 162 -13.56 25.69 6.21
C PRO A 162 -14.95 25.04 6.11
N ARG A 163 -15.00 23.72 6.27
CA ARG A 163 -16.24 22.92 6.15
C ARG A 163 -16.46 21.98 7.33
N ASP A 164 -15.40 21.69 8.09
CA ASP A 164 -15.41 20.66 9.13
C ASP A 164 -15.02 21.24 10.46
N THR A 165 -15.63 20.72 11.53
CA THR A 165 -15.24 20.98 12.91
C THR A 165 -15.14 19.66 13.64
N VAL A 166 -13.92 19.32 14.10
CA VAL A 166 -13.70 18.17 14.99
C VAL A 166 -13.79 18.66 16.42
N ARG A 167 -14.68 18.05 17.21
CA ARG A 167 -14.88 18.37 18.62
C ARG A 167 -14.18 17.33 19.48
N GLY A 168 -13.42 17.80 20.46
CA GLY A 168 -12.66 16.96 21.37
C GLY A 168 -12.61 17.56 22.77
N HIS A 169 -11.73 17.04 23.58
CA HIS A 169 -11.58 17.37 24.97
C HIS A 169 -10.10 17.53 25.32
N TYR A 170 -9.77 18.46 26.24
CA TYR A 170 -8.44 18.61 26.81
C TYR A 170 -8.51 18.46 28.33
N GLU A 171 -7.77 17.50 28.86
CA GLU A 171 -7.66 17.28 30.31
C GLU A 171 -6.28 16.67 30.63
N ASP A 172 -5.66 17.12 31.68
CA ASP A 172 -4.41 16.59 32.25
C ASP A 172 -3.28 16.39 31.24
N GLY A 173 -3.13 17.32 30.27
CA GLY A 173 -2.06 17.24 29.26
C GLY A 173 -2.37 16.34 28.08
N VAL A 174 -3.62 15.90 27.91
CA VAL A 174 -4.09 15.05 26.81
C VAL A 174 -5.16 15.77 26.00
N ILE A 175 -5.04 15.76 24.67
CA ILE A 175 -6.09 16.18 23.73
C ILE A 175 -6.75 14.92 23.18
N THR A 176 -7.99 14.67 23.54
CA THR A 176 -8.78 13.55 23.04
C THR A 176 -9.65 13.99 21.86
N LEU A 177 -9.46 13.35 20.70
CA LEU A 177 -10.17 13.66 19.45
C LEU A 177 -10.80 12.40 18.84
N PRO A 178 -12.08 12.43 18.43
CA PRO A 178 -12.67 11.41 17.57
C PRO A 178 -12.19 11.63 16.13
N LEU A 179 -11.37 10.73 15.63
CA LEU A 179 -10.82 10.76 14.28
C LEU A 179 -11.18 9.46 13.55
N ARG A 180 -10.76 9.35 12.28
CA ARG A 180 -10.98 8.13 11.50
C ARG A 180 -10.40 6.91 12.22
N GLY A 181 -11.25 5.89 12.41
CA GLY A 181 -10.85 4.63 13.04
C GLY A 181 -11.01 4.58 14.57
N GLY A 182 -11.33 5.68 15.24
CA GLY A 182 -11.57 5.66 16.68
C GLY A 182 -11.31 6.99 17.40
N THR A 183 -11.13 6.91 18.71
CA THR A 183 -10.77 8.05 19.56
C THR A 183 -9.28 8.02 19.83
N TYR A 184 -8.63 9.17 19.70
CA TYR A 184 -7.18 9.34 19.87
C TYR A 184 -6.89 10.26 21.05
N ASP A 185 -6.04 9.79 21.96
CA ASP A 185 -5.51 10.55 23.07
C ASP A 185 -4.13 11.08 22.69
N LEU A 186 -4.12 12.31 22.13
CA LEU A 186 -2.88 12.95 21.68
C LEU A 186 -2.12 13.52 22.88
N THR A 187 -0.86 13.17 22.97
CA THR A 187 0.09 13.71 23.95
C THR A 187 1.18 14.50 23.23
N ARG A 188 1.91 15.36 23.99
CA ARG A 188 3.02 16.11 23.40
C ARG A 188 4.12 15.18 22.92
N VAL A 189 4.58 15.40 21.68
CA VAL A 189 5.74 14.71 21.11
C VAL A 189 6.99 15.52 21.43
N SER A 190 8.02 14.87 21.94
CA SER A 190 9.31 15.51 22.23
C SER A 190 10.02 15.90 20.93
N ASP A 191 10.51 17.13 20.85
CA ASP A 191 11.28 17.63 19.70
C ASP A 191 12.61 16.88 19.51
N SER A 192 13.14 16.29 20.59
CA SER A 192 14.39 15.51 20.56
C SER A 192 14.19 14.05 20.14
N ALA A 193 12.96 13.54 20.16
CA ALA A 193 12.66 12.18 19.71
C ALA A 193 12.57 12.13 18.19
N THR A 194 13.09 11.05 17.58
CA THR A 194 12.86 10.77 16.17
C THR A 194 11.37 10.54 15.97
N SER A 195 10.69 11.52 15.36
CA SER A 195 9.25 11.47 15.17
C SER A 195 8.91 11.03 13.73
N PRO A 196 7.97 10.12 13.54
CA PRO A 196 7.45 9.82 12.20
C PRO A 196 6.74 11.00 11.53
N PHE A 197 6.52 12.10 12.23
CA PHE A 197 6.02 13.34 11.65
C PHE A 197 7.04 13.96 10.67
N TYR A 198 8.32 13.94 11.02
CA TYR A 198 9.41 14.39 10.15
C TYR A 198 9.99 13.21 9.36
N PRO A 199 10.66 13.46 8.23
CA PRO A 199 11.33 12.39 7.49
C PRO A 199 12.31 11.59 8.36
N ARG A 200 13.20 12.27 9.11
CA ARG A 200 14.11 11.66 10.11
C ARG A 200 14.46 12.66 11.20
N GLY A 201 13.55 12.90 12.14
CA GLY A 201 13.77 13.83 13.25
C GLY A 201 13.74 15.31 12.87
N ASN A 202 13.84 16.18 13.89
CA ASN A 202 13.87 17.64 13.74
C ASN A 202 14.78 18.26 14.82
N PRO A 203 15.88 19.00 14.46
CA PRO A 203 16.34 19.21 13.09
C PRO A 203 16.92 17.94 12.46
N PRO A 204 16.85 17.78 11.13
CA PRO A 204 17.41 16.60 10.47
C PRO A 204 18.94 16.59 10.58
N ALA A 205 19.51 15.42 10.84
CA ALA A 205 20.95 15.25 10.79
C ALA A 205 21.45 15.34 9.34
N ARG A 206 22.72 15.75 9.17
CA ARG A 206 23.36 15.69 7.85
C ARG A 206 23.42 14.24 7.37
N TYR A 207 22.87 14.00 6.20
CA TYR A 207 22.89 12.68 5.59
C TYR A 207 24.30 12.24 5.20
N ARG A 208 24.58 10.98 5.44
CA ARG A 208 25.77 10.28 4.96
C ARG A 208 25.33 8.93 4.41
N TYR A 209 25.70 8.67 3.18
CA TYR A 209 25.39 7.42 2.51
C TYR A 209 25.98 6.21 3.25
N THR A 210 25.17 5.18 3.39
CA THR A 210 25.58 3.86 3.88
C THR A 210 25.09 2.81 2.88
N PRO A 211 25.94 1.88 2.41
CA PRO A 211 25.49 0.83 1.51
C PRO A 211 24.37 -0.04 2.14
N PRO A 212 23.45 -0.57 1.31
CA PRO A 212 22.42 -1.48 1.79
C PRO A 212 23.02 -2.73 2.43
N LEU A 213 22.28 -3.33 3.38
CA LEU A 213 22.69 -4.58 4.00
C LEU A 213 22.47 -5.75 3.03
N GLN A 214 23.48 -6.65 2.94
CA GLN A 214 23.29 -7.92 2.26
C GLN A 214 22.36 -8.82 3.10
N LEU A 215 21.26 -9.25 2.50
CA LEU A 215 20.27 -10.15 3.10
C LEU A 215 20.09 -11.39 2.24
N ASP A 216 19.44 -12.43 2.81
CA ASP A 216 19.04 -13.63 2.05
C ASP A 216 17.65 -13.42 1.39
N ASP A 217 17.53 -12.34 0.62
CA ASP A 217 16.31 -11.94 -0.09
C ASP A 217 16.43 -11.95 -1.62
N GLY A 218 17.58 -12.39 -2.12
CA GLY A 218 17.85 -12.48 -3.55
C GLY A 218 18.42 -11.22 -4.18
N TRP A 219 18.62 -10.13 -3.43
CA TRP A 219 19.32 -8.94 -3.90
C TRP A 219 20.82 -9.01 -3.63
N PRO A 220 21.67 -8.97 -4.68
CA PRO A 220 23.06 -8.58 -4.50
C PRO A 220 23.12 -7.10 -4.10
N VAL A 221 24.11 -6.71 -3.29
CA VAL A 221 24.32 -5.32 -2.90
C VAL A 221 25.67 -4.82 -3.41
N ALA A 222 25.80 -3.49 -3.60
CA ALA A 222 27.03 -2.81 -3.95
C ALA A 222 27.02 -1.38 -3.42
N THR A 223 28.11 -0.64 -3.59
CA THR A 223 28.12 0.80 -3.35
C THR A 223 27.62 1.56 -4.58
N LEU A 224 27.29 2.84 -4.41
CA LEU A 224 26.92 3.72 -5.51
C LEU A 224 28.04 3.82 -6.56
N GLU A 225 29.28 3.91 -6.10
CA GLU A 225 30.47 4.03 -6.96
C GLU A 225 30.72 2.78 -7.79
N ASP A 226 30.49 1.58 -7.21
CA ASP A 226 30.68 0.31 -7.92
C ASP A 226 29.82 0.17 -9.18
N VAL A 227 28.75 0.95 -9.24
CA VAL A 227 27.80 0.92 -10.36
C VAL A 227 27.74 2.26 -11.11
N GLY A 228 28.71 3.17 -10.90
CA GLY A 228 28.79 4.45 -11.60
C GLY A 228 27.66 5.41 -11.26
N ILE A 229 27.30 5.52 -9.97
CA ILE A 229 26.36 6.53 -9.46
C ILE A 229 27.10 7.49 -8.55
N SER A 230 26.94 8.80 -8.75
CA SER A 230 27.57 9.85 -7.97
C SER A 230 27.04 9.87 -6.54
N ARG A 231 27.86 9.43 -5.55
CA ARG A 231 27.52 9.53 -4.13
C ARG A 231 27.18 10.96 -3.69
N PRO A 232 27.98 12.00 -4.01
CA PRO A 232 27.65 13.36 -3.58
C PRO A 232 26.29 13.84 -4.09
N ALA A 233 25.91 13.47 -5.33
CA ALA A 233 24.61 13.84 -5.90
C ALA A 233 23.46 13.13 -5.17
N ILE A 234 23.61 11.85 -4.85
CA ILE A 234 22.60 11.09 -4.09
C ILE A 234 22.52 11.60 -2.64
N GLU A 235 23.66 11.91 -1.99
CA GLU A 235 23.64 12.48 -0.64
C GLU A 235 22.91 13.83 -0.60
N GLN A 236 23.10 14.69 -1.60
CA GLN A 236 22.37 15.95 -1.74
C GLN A 236 20.87 15.70 -1.95
N PHE A 237 20.53 14.73 -2.76
CA PHE A 237 19.11 14.39 -3.01
C PHE A 237 18.42 13.82 -1.75
N VAL A 238 19.07 12.92 -1.03
CA VAL A 238 18.49 12.39 0.22
C VAL A 238 18.40 13.50 1.28
N GLN A 239 19.41 14.39 1.36
CA GLN A 239 19.36 15.56 2.26
C GLN A 239 18.17 16.46 1.94
N LEU A 240 17.87 16.70 0.65
CA LEU A 240 16.69 17.46 0.23
C LEU A 240 15.39 16.85 0.79
N ILE A 241 15.28 15.52 0.80
CA ILE A 241 14.12 14.82 1.38
C ILE A 241 14.08 15.03 2.90
N LEU A 242 15.22 14.96 3.57
CA LEU A 242 15.30 15.15 5.03
C LEU A 242 14.97 16.59 5.45
N ASP A 243 15.33 17.58 4.63
CA ASP A 243 15.13 19.01 4.89
C ASP A 243 13.72 19.49 4.50
N MET A 244 12.83 18.61 4.05
CA MET A 244 11.46 18.99 3.72
C MET A 244 10.74 19.56 4.94
N SER A 245 10.22 20.78 4.79
CA SER A 245 9.33 21.35 5.81
C SER A 245 8.04 20.55 5.92
N MET A 246 7.63 20.31 7.17
CA MET A 246 6.36 19.65 7.48
C MET A 246 5.27 20.65 7.92
N ASP A 247 5.38 21.92 7.50
CA ASP A 247 4.49 23.02 7.91
C ASP A 247 3.15 23.02 7.18
N SER A 248 2.97 22.16 6.18
CA SER A 248 1.72 22.08 5.42
C SER A 248 1.31 20.65 5.08
N LEU A 249 0.02 20.45 4.78
CA LEU A 249 -0.51 19.16 4.35
C LEU A 249 -0.03 18.72 2.97
N ASN A 250 0.37 19.67 2.11
CA ASN A 250 0.80 19.40 0.73
C ASN A 250 2.28 18.99 0.62
N THR A 251 2.98 18.80 1.73
CA THR A 251 4.36 18.31 1.72
C THR A 251 4.40 16.87 1.25
N LEU A 252 5.35 16.55 0.37
CA LEU A 252 5.55 15.20 -0.13
C LEU A 252 6.01 14.28 1.01
N GLN A 253 5.32 13.14 1.17
CA GLN A 253 5.63 12.12 2.15
C GLN A 253 6.22 10.89 1.45
N ILE A 254 7.54 10.83 1.36
CA ILE A 254 8.26 9.65 0.88
C ILE A 254 8.49 8.73 2.08
N HIS A 255 8.04 7.47 1.98
CA HIS A 255 8.26 6.47 3.02
C HIS A 255 9.51 5.64 2.75
N SER A 256 9.84 5.40 1.48
CA SER A 256 11.09 4.77 1.09
C SER A 256 11.59 5.27 -0.27
N LEU A 257 12.92 5.19 -0.45
CA LEU A 257 13.63 5.39 -1.71
C LEU A 257 14.67 4.30 -1.86
N LEU A 258 14.54 3.48 -2.90
CA LEU A 258 15.49 2.43 -3.23
C LEU A 258 15.99 2.61 -4.66
N ILE A 259 17.27 2.33 -4.88
CA ILE A 259 17.91 2.34 -6.21
C ILE A 259 18.71 1.05 -6.38
N ALA A 260 18.53 0.40 -7.53
CA ALA A 260 19.40 -0.67 -8.01
C ALA A 260 19.92 -0.35 -9.41
N ARG A 261 21.16 -0.75 -9.67
CA ARG A 261 21.78 -0.66 -11.00
C ARG A 261 22.63 -1.90 -11.24
N HIS A 262 22.64 -2.38 -12.49
CA HIS A 262 23.34 -3.62 -12.87
C HIS A 262 22.94 -4.81 -11.99
N GLY A 263 21.64 -4.89 -11.66
CA GLY A 263 21.07 -5.95 -10.82
C GLY A 263 21.48 -5.91 -9.36
N LYS A 264 22.14 -4.84 -8.87
CA LYS A 264 22.62 -4.69 -7.49
C LYS A 264 21.88 -3.56 -6.79
N LEU A 265 21.35 -3.81 -5.60
CA LEU A 265 20.77 -2.78 -4.73
C LEU A 265 21.91 -1.90 -4.18
N VAL A 266 21.81 -0.59 -4.40
CA VAL A 266 22.87 0.37 -4.05
C VAL A 266 22.40 1.52 -3.16
N LEU A 267 21.09 1.75 -3.05
CA LEU A 267 20.50 2.69 -2.10
C LEU A 267 19.26 2.08 -1.47
N GLU A 268 19.13 2.24 -0.16
CA GLU A 268 17.96 1.78 0.60
C GLU A 268 17.71 2.75 1.76
N GLU A 269 16.74 3.65 1.57
CA GLU A 269 16.42 4.71 2.52
C GLU A 269 14.94 4.65 2.93
N TYR A 270 14.68 4.90 4.22
CA TYR A 270 13.33 4.90 4.81
C TYR A 270 13.12 6.18 5.61
N PHE A 271 11.89 6.67 5.60
CA PHE A 271 11.50 7.94 6.20
C PHE A 271 10.16 7.81 6.94
N HIS A 272 9.80 8.78 7.77
CA HIS A 272 8.54 8.84 8.50
C HIS A 272 8.25 7.59 9.37
N GLY A 273 9.32 7.01 9.96
CA GLY A 273 9.21 5.84 10.82
C GLY A 273 8.91 4.53 10.08
N PHE A 274 9.03 4.51 8.75
CA PHE A 274 9.04 3.27 7.98
C PHE A 274 10.40 2.59 8.04
N ASP A 275 10.43 1.28 7.83
CA ASP A 275 11.64 0.47 7.80
C ASP A 275 11.55 -0.65 6.73
N ARG A 276 12.63 -1.41 6.58
CA ARG A 276 12.73 -2.47 5.56
C ARG A 276 11.78 -3.64 5.76
N ASN A 277 11.30 -3.88 6.97
CA ASN A 277 10.46 -5.02 7.31
C ASN A 277 8.96 -4.68 7.21
N GLN A 278 8.64 -3.39 7.16
CA GLN A 278 7.25 -2.94 7.10
C GLN A 278 6.71 -3.01 5.68
N PRO A 279 5.70 -3.87 5.42
CA PRO A 279 5.01 -3.91 4.14
C PRO A 279 4.27 -2.60 3.89
N HIS A 280 4.27 -2.16 2.64
CA HIS A 280 3.56 -0.98 2.20
C HIS A 280 2.44 -1.36 1.23
N ASN A 281 1.26 -0.78 1.40
CA ASN A 281 0.14 -1.00 0.47
C ASN A 281 0.47 -0.35 -0.88
N LEU A 282 0.55 -1.15 -1.93
CA LEU A 282 0.98 -0.72 -3.26
C LEU A 282 -0.11 -0.07 -4.08
N ARG A 283 -1.37 -0.17 -3.63
CA ARG A 283 -2.52 0.32 -4.39
C ARG A 283 -2.50 -0.23 -5.82
N SER A 284 -2.77 0.63 -6.81
CA SER A 284 -2.81 0.25 -8.23
C SER A 284 -1.49 -0.27 -8.81
N ALA A 285 -0.34 -0.07 -8.14
CA ALA A 285 0.91 -0.69 -8.58
C ALA A 285 0.86 -2.23 -8.51
N SER A 286 -0.09 -2.80 -7.75
CA SER A 286 -0.40 -4.24 -7.74
C SER A 286 -0.88 -4.76 -9.10
N LYS A 287 -1.51 -3.94 -9.94
CA LYS A 287 -1.99 -4.30 -11.27
C LYS A 287 -0.84 -4.85 -12.15
N SER A 288 0.33 -4.22 -12.07
CA SER A 288 1.52 -4.70 -12.80
C SER A 288 2.01 -6.07 -12.29
N TRP A 289 1.81 -6.38 -11.01
CA TRP A 289 2.06 -7.73 -10.48
C TRP A 289 1.07 -8.75 -11.03
N THR A 290 -0.20 -8.39 -11.21
CA THR A 290 -1.20 -9.26 -11.87
C THR A 290 -0.78 -9.58 -13.31
N ALA A 291 -0.36 -8.58 -14.10
CA ALA A 291 0.17 -8.83 -15.44
C ALA A 291 1.43 -9.69 -15.42
N THR A 292 2.34 -9.44 -14.46
CA THR A 292 3.56 -10.25 -14.32
C THR A 292 3.24 -11.70 -13.97
N LEU A 293 2.27 -11.93 -13.10
CA LEU A 293 1.80 -13.28 -12.75
C LEU A 293 1.19 -14.02 -13.94
N ILE A 294 0.37 -13.34 -14.74
CA ILE A 294 -0.18 -13.90 -15.98
C ILE A 294 0.96 -14.31 -16.94
N GLY A 295 1.96 -13.43 -17.13
CA GLY A 295 3.13 -13.74 -17.95
C GLY A 295 3.95 -14.91 -17.41
N ALA A 296 4.14 -15.00 -16.09
CA ALA A 296 4.82 -16.11 -15.44
C ALA A 296 4.06 -17.44 -15.58
N ALA A 297 2.73 -17.40 -15.48
CA ALA A 297 1.88 -18.57 -15.66
C ALA A 297 1.92 -19.08 -17.11
N MET A 298 1.86 -18.18 -18.09
CA MET A 298 2.03 -18.54 -19.52
C MET A 298 3.41 -19.15 -19.77
N GLN A 299 4.47 -18.57 -19.19
CA GLN A 299 5.84 -19.13 -19.26
C GLN A 299 5.93 -20.53 -18.61
N ALA A 300 5.14 -20.79 -17.57
CA ALA A 300 5.06 -22.08 -16.89
C ALA A 300 4.16 -23.10 -17.61
N GLY A 301 3.57 -22.75 -18.77
CA GLY A 301 2.76 -23.64 -19.61
C GLY A 301 1.26 -23.61 -19.33
N VAL A 302 0.75 -22.64 -18.55
CA VAL A 302 -0.71 -22.43 -18.45
C VAL A 302 -1.23 -22.04 -19.83
N PRO A 303 -2.27 -22.74 -20.37
CA PRO A 303 -2.74 -22.54 -21.76
C PRO A 303 -3.61 -21.28 -21.89
N LEU A 304 -3.15 -20.16 -21.35
CA LEU A 304 -3.74 -18.84 -21.46
C LEU A 304 -3.04 -18.05 -22.57
N ARG A 305 -3.79 -17.33 -23.37
CA ARG A 305 -3.29 -16.54 -24.51
C ARG A 305 -3.93 -15.16 -24.50
N LEU A 306 -3.32 -14.19 -25.14
CA LEU A 306 -3.86 -12.83 -25.23
C LEU A 306 -5.20 -12.76 -25.97
N ASP A 307 -5.41 -13.63 -26.96
CA ASP A 307 -6.67 -13.78 -27.69
C ASP A 307 -7.70 -14.68 -26.98
N THR A 308 -7.43 -15.18 -25.78
CA THR A 308 -8.38 -16.00 -25.00
C THR A 308 -9.66 -15.22 -24.73
N PRO A 309 -10.84 -15.75 -25.17
CA PRO A 309 -12.12 -15.04 -25.02
C PRO A 309 -12.55 -14.96 -23.56
N VAL A 310 -12.89 -13.75 -23.07
CA VAL A 310 -13.27 -13.51 -21.67
C VAL A 310 -14.53 -14.27 -21.30
N TYR A 311 -15.65 -14.03 -22.00
CA TYR A 311 -16.95 -14.59 -21.64
C TYR A 311 -17.00 -16.11 -21.79
N GLN A 312 -16.39 -16.67 -22.84
CA GLN A 312 -16.30 -18.13 -23.01
C GLN A 312 -15.52 -18.77 -21.85
N THR A 313 -14.41 -18.15 -21.44
CA THR A 313 -13.56 -18.65 -20.35
C THR A 313 -14.29 -18.57 -19.01
N MET A 314 -14.92 -17.44 -18.72
CA MET A 314 -15.54 -17.22 -17.42
C MET A 314 -16.88 -17.93 -17.24
N LEU A 315 -17.69 -18.03 -18.26
CA LEU A 315 -19.03 -18.61 -18.17
C LEU A 315 -19.11 -20.08 -18.60
N GLY A 316 -18.13 -20.56 -19.41
CA GLY A 316 -18.20 -21.88 -20.05
C GLY A 316 -19.17 -21.89 -21.23
N THR A 317 -20.43 -21.57 -20.99
CA THR A 317 -21.46 -21.39 -22.03
C THR A 317 -21.82 -19.93 -22.17
N VAL A 318 -21.62 -19.39 -23.37
CA VAL A 318 -21.92 -17.98 -23.66
C VAL A 318 -23.41 -17.84 -24.00
N PRO A 319 -24.15 -16.94 -23.32
CA PRO A 319 -25.56 -16.67 -23.62
C PRO A 319 -25.77 -16.29 -25.09
N ALA A 320 -26.86 -16.80 -25.69
CA ALA A 320 -27.12 -16.57 -27.11
C ALA A 320 -27.41 -15.09 -27.42
N ASP A 321 -27.98 -14.37 -26.48
CA ASP A 321 -28.35 -12.95 -26.50
C ASP A 321 -27.23 -12.01 -26.02
N LEU A 322 -26.03 -12.54 -25.71
CA LEU A 322 -24.89 -11.72 -25.30
C LEU A 322 -24.52 -10.71 -26.40
N ASP A 323 -24.32 -9.43 -26.00
CA ASP A 323 -23.81 -8.38 -26.88
C ASP A 323 -22.62 -8.90 -27.71
N PRO A 324 -22.67 -8.84 -29.06
CA PRO A 324 -21.57 -9.31 -29.93
C PRO A 324 -20.21 -8.71 -29.59
N ARG A 325 -20.18 -7.45 -29.09
CA ARG A 325 -18.93 -6.79 -28.66
C ARG A 325 -18.33 -7.48 -27.43
N LYS A 326 -19.17 -7.86 -26.46
CA LYS A 326 -18.75 -8.65 -25.27
C LYS A 326 -18.25 -10.03 -25.67
N ARG A 327 -18.85 -10.65 -26.67
CA ARG A 327 -18.43 -11.96 -27.20
C ARG A 327 -17.02 -11.91 -27.80
N ALA A 328 -16.63 -10.79 -28.41
CA ALA A 328 -15.32 -10.58 -29.02
C ALA A 328 -14.24 -10.13 -28.02
N MET A 329 -14.59 -9.88 -26.76
CA MET A 329 -13.66 -9.40 -25.73
C MET A 329 -12.63 -10.49 -25.38
N THR A 330 -11.36 -10.10 -25.29
CA THR A 330 -10.22 -10.99 -25.03
C THR A 330 -9.43 -10.55 -23.81
N LEU A 331 -8.52 -11.43 -23.34
CA LEU A 331 -7.60 -11.10 -22.25
C LEU A 331 -6.77 -9.83 -22.55
N GLU A 332 -6.34 -9.62 -23.79
CA GLU A 332 -5.56 -8.43 -24.18
C GLU A 332 -6.33 -7.14 -23.92
N HIS A 333 -7.64 -7.13 -24.15
CA HIS A 333 -8.49 -5.97 -23.86
C HIS A 333 -8.51 -5.62 -22.36
N LEU A 334 -8.57 -6.63 -21.48
CA LEU A 334 -8.49 -6.43 -20.02
C LEU A 334 -7.11 -5.89 -19.60
N LEU A 335 -6.04 -6.47 -20.15
CA LEU A 335 -4.66 -6.07 -19.80
C LEU A 335 -4.29 -4.67 -20.30
N THR A 336 -4.93 -4.20 -21.36
CA THR A 336 -4.73 -2.86 -21.91
C THR A 336 -5.77 -1.84 -21.45
N MET A 337 -6.67 -2.23 -20.54
CA MET A 337 -7.78 -1.40 -20.05
C MET A 337 -8.67 -0.85 -21.19
N THR A 338 -8.91 -1.69 -22.17
CA THR A 338 -9.72 -1.37 -23.35
C THR A 338 -10.90 -2.30 -23.52
N ALA A 339 -11.36 -2.97 -22.47
CA ALA A 339 -12.53 -3.85 -22.54
C ALA A 339 -13.84 -3.08 -22.84
N GLY A 340 -13.86 -1.79 -22.58
CA GLY A 340 -14.97 -0.90 -22.93
C GLY A 340 -16.12 -0.92 -21.94
N PHE A 341 -15.93 -1.49 -20.76
CA PHE A 341 -16.92 -1.44 -19.68
C PHE A 341 -17.14 0.00 -19.18
N ASN A 342 -18.35 0.29 -18.71
CA ASN A 342 -18.64 1.53 -17.98
C ASN A 342 -18.14 1.43 -16.52
N CYS A 343 -16.81 1.49 -16.33
CA CYS A 343 -16.18 1.32 -15.02
C CYS A 343 -14.97 2.25 -14.79
N ASP A 344 -14.95 3.42 -15.45
CA ASP A 344 -13.89 4.42 -15.28
C ASP A 344 -13.82 4.89 -13.82
N GLU A 345 -12.63 4.86 -13.20
CA GLU A 345 -12.43 5.26 -11.81
C GLU A 345 -12.53 6.78 -11.61
N ASP A 346 -12.36 7.58 -12.65
CA ASP A 346 -12.56 9.03 -12.60
C ASP A 346 -14.04 9.43 -12.67
N ASP A 347 -14.95 8.48 -13.01
CA ASP A 347 -16.39 8.70 -13.07
C ASP A 347 -17.11 8.03 -11.88
N THR A 348 -17.57 8.84 -10.93
CA THR A 348 -18.30 8.38 -9.72
C THR A 348 -19.67 7.77 -10.02
N THR A 349 -20.18 7.87 -11.25
CA THR A 349 -21.43 7.26 -11.70
C THR A 349 -21.24 5.92 -12.38
N SER A 350 -20.00 5.56 -12.69
CA SER A 350 -19.62 4.30 -13.32
C SER A 350 -19.67 3.13 -12.32
N ALA A 351 -19.54 1.90 -12.83
CA ALA A 351 -19.46 0.68 -12.02
C ALA A 351 -18.02 0.37 -11.60
N ASN A 352 -17.28 1.37 -11.09
CA ASN A 352 -15.90 1.24 -10.63
C ASN A 352 -15.78 0.57 -9.25
N GLU A 353 -14.53 0.34 -8.78
CA GLU A 353 -14.27 -0.38 -7.53
C GLU A 353 -14.88 0.32 -6.31
N ASP A 354 -14.83 1.66 -6.22
CA ASP A 354 -15.40 2.41 -5.09
C ASP A 354 -16.93 2.25 -5.03
N VAL A 355 -17.58 2.27 -6.19
CA VAL A 355 -19.04 2.04 -6.29
C VAL A 355 -19.40 0.62 -5.90
N MET A 356 -18.61 -0.37 -6.30
CA MET A 356 -18.82 -1.77 -5.94
C MET A 356 -18.63 -2.02 -4.43
N ASP A 357 -17.56 -1.47 -3.84
CA ASP A 357 -17.33 -1.55 -2.38
C ASP A 357 -18.46 -0.87 -1.60
N ASN A 358 -18.87 0.34 -1.99
CA ASN A 358 -19.95 1.09 -1.32
C ASN A 358 -21.31 0.39 -1.41
N ARG A 359 -21.55 -0.43 -2.45
CA ARG A 359 -22.76 -1.22 -2.62
C ARG A 359 -22.68 -2.59 -1.97
N GLY A 360 -21.53 -2.98 -1.41
CA GLY A 360 -21.32 -4.29 -0.80
C GLY A 360 -21.39 -5.45 -1.81
N ILE A 361 -20.90 -5.22 -3.04
CA ILE A 361 -20.87 -6.29 -4.05
C ILE A 361 -19.86 -7.36 -3.62
N GLU A 362 -20.31 -8.60 -3.50
CA GLU A 362 -19.47 -9.74 -3.12
C GLU A 362 -18.88 -10.47 -4.34
N ASP A 363 -19.68 -10.65 -5.42
CA ASP A 363 -19.28 -11.29 -6.69
C ASP A 363 -18.73 -10.25 -7.66
N TRP A 364 -17.46 -9.90 -7.53
CA TRP A 364 -16.83 -8.81 -8.30
C TRP A 364 -16.67 -9.14 -9.78
N TRP A 365 -16.13 -10.31 -10.09
CA TRP A 365 -15.95 -10.68 -11.50
C TRP A 365 -17.29 -10.92 -12.20
N GLY A 366 -18.26 -11.54 -11.52
CA GLY A 366 -19.59 -11.76 -12.08
C GLY A 366 -20.37 -10.45 -12.28
N TYR A 367 -20.20 -9.48 -11.36
CA TYR A 367 -20.76 -8.14 -11.52
C TYR A 367 -20.11 -7.41 -12.71
N THR A 368 -18.76 -7.45 -12.84
CA THR A 368 -18.02 -6.82 -13.93
C THR A 368 -18.50 -7.32 -15.31
N LEU A 369 -18.75 -8.62 -15.48
CA LEU A 369 -19.28 -9.17 -16.72
C LEU A 369 -20.66 -8.60 -17.11
N LYS A 370 -21.45 -8.16 -16.12
CA LYS A 370 -22.78 -7.57 -16.34
C LYS A 370 -22.73 -6.08 -16.68
N VAL A 371 -21.63 -5.39 -16.37
CA VAL A 371 -21.46 -3.94 -16.63
C VAL A 371 -21.69 -3.65 -18.12
N PRO A 372 -22.48 -2.61 -18.49
CA PRO A 372 -22.68 -2.22 -19.87
C PRO A 372 -21.38 -1.77 -20.55
N LEU A 373 -21.29 -1.92 -21.87
CA LEU A 373 -20.21 -1.35 -22.66
C LEU A 373 -20.54 0.08 -23.10
N VAL A 374 -19.56 0.98 -22.91
CA VAL A 374 -19.59 2.37 -23.42
C VAL A 374 -18.71 2.57 -24.64
N SER A 375 -17.87 1.58 -24.97
CA SER A 375 -17.12 1.53 -26.24
C SER A 375 -16.92 0.08 -26.70
N THR A 376 -16.47 -0.10 -27.96
CA THR A 376 -16.08 -1.40 -28.47
C THR A 376 -14.74 -1.83 -27.83
N PRO A 377 -14.58 -3.10 -27.43
CA PRO A 377 -13.29 -3.60 -26.92
C PRO A 377 -12.14 -3.29 -27.89
N GLY A 378 -11.03 -2.78 -27.36
CA GLY A 378 -9.86 -2.33 -28.11
C GLY A 378 -9.89 -0.89 -28.63
N GLU A 379 -11.04 -0.21 -28.58
CA GLU A 379 -11.22 1.14 -29.18
C GLU A 379 -10.71 2.25 -28.25
N LYS A 380 -11.13 2.25 -26.99
CA LYS A 380 -10.81 3.31 -26.02
C LYS A 380 -10.28 2.72 -24.72
N ILE A 381 -9.37 3.45 -24.08
CA ILE A 381 -8.88 3.12 -22.75
C ILE A 381 -9.77 3.83 -21.69
N PHE A 382 -10.19 3.06 -20.68
CA PHE A 382 -10.82 3.54 -19.46
C PHE A 382 -10.09 2.91 -18.28
N TYR A 383 -9.61 3.72 -17.35
CA TYR A 383 -8.89 3.18 -16.20
C TYR A 383 -9.87 2.51 -15.22
N CYS A 384 -9.86 1.18 -15.18
CA CYS A 384 -10.83 0.34 -14.48
C CYS A 384 -10.15 -0.76 -13.69
N SER A 385 -10.21 -0.74 -12.35
CA SER A 385 -9.55 -1.73 -11.48
C SER A 385 -10.19 -3.13 -11.52
N THR A 386 -11.43 -3.24 -11.99
CA THR A 386 -12.10 -4.55 -12.10
C THR A 386 -11.65 -5.36 -13.31
N GLU A 387 -11.10 -4.71 -14.37
CA GLU A 387 -10.56 -5.41 -15.54
C GLU A 387 -9.32 -6.27 -15.20
N PRO A 388 -8.28 -5.77 -14.48
CA PRO A 388 -7.19 -6.61 -14.01
C PRO A 388 -7.63 -7.73 -13.06
N HIS A 389 -8.66 -7.48 -12.24
CA HIS A 389 -9.20 -8.53 -11.38
C HIS A 389 -9.83 -9.64 -12.22
N LEU A 390 -10.67 -9.29 -13.19
CA LEU A 390 -11.26 -10.26 -14.12
C LEU A 390 -10.19 -11.05 -14.89
N ALA A 391 -9.08 -10.39 -15.31
CA ALA A 391 -7.94 -11.06 -15.97
C ALA A 391 -7.25 -12.08 -15.03
N GLY A 392 -7.09 -11.73 -13.74
CA GLY A 392 -6.57 -12.64 -12.72
C GLY A 392 -7.50 -13.83 -12.46
N MET A 393 -8.81 -13.60 -12.42
CA MET A 393 -9.81 -14.68 -12.28
C MET A 393 -9.84 -15.60 -13.51
N MET A 394 -9.63 -15.07 -14.74
CA MET A 394 -9.43 -15.89 -15.94
C MET A 394 -8.20 -16.78 -15.81
N LEU A 395 -7.09 -16.23 -15.30
CA LEU A 395 -5.88 -17.01 -15.05
C LEU A 395 -6.17 -18.16 -14.08
N ALA A 396 -6.75 -17.88 -12.94
CA ALA A 396 -7.07 -18.90 -11.92
C ALA A 396 -7.96 -20.02 -12.50
N LYS A 397 -8.96 -19.64 -13.28
CA LYS A 397 -9.89 -20.59 -13.92
C LYS A 397 -9.21 -21.49 -14.95
N VAL A 398 -8.36 -20.94 -15.81
CA VAL A 398 -7.62 -21.71 -16.83
C VAL A 398 -6.54 -22.58 -16.21
N ALA A 399 -5.83 -22.07 -15.21
CA ALA A 399 -4.81 -22.80 -14.47
C ALA A 399 -5.40 -23.90 -13.56
N ARG A 400 -6.67 -23.78 -13.15
CA ARG A 400 -7.31 -24.58 -12.09
C ARG A 400 -6.55 -24.51 -10.77
N GLU A 401 -5.98 -23.36 -10.50
CA GLU A 401 -5.15 -23.07 -9.33
C GLU A 401 -5.41 -21.62 -8.93
N SER A 402 -5.47 -21.30 -7.63
CA SER A 402 -5.69 -19.92 -7.16
C SER A 402 -4.55 -18.99 -7.55
N GLN A 403 -4.83 -17.70 -7.72
CA GLN A 403 -3.78 -16.70 -7.93
C GLN A 403 -2.80 -16.66 -6.75
N LEU A 404 -3.27 -16.95 -5.52
CA LEU A 404 -2.41 -17.05 -4.33
C LEU A 404 -1.32 -18.12 -4.52
N ASP A 405 -1.74 -19.34 -4.90
CA ASP A 405 -0.83 -20.47 -5.08
C ASP A 405 0.09 -20.27 -6.29
N LEU A 406 -0.44 -19.71 -7.37
CA LEU A 406 0.34 -19.35 -8.56
C LEU A 406 1.39 -18.29 -8.23
N PHE A 407 1.02 -17.24 -7.49
CA PHE A 407 1.94 -16.18 -7.09
C PHE A 407 3.08 -16.72 -6.20
N GLU A 408 2.73 -17.49 -5.18
CA GLU A 408 3.70 -18.14 -4.30
C GLU A 408 4.70 -19.00 -5.10
N ARG A 409 4.17 -19.86 -5.97
CA ARG A 409 4.96 -20.85 -6.70
C ARG A 409 5.81 -20.24 -7.82
N LEU A 410 5.24 -19.31 -8.60
CA LEU A 410 5.86 -18.81 -9.82
C LEU A 410 6.72 -17.55 -9.60
N LEU A 411 6.41 -16.75 -8.59
CA LEU A 411 7.07 -15.46 -8.35
C LEU A 411 7.67 -15.36 -6.94
N ALA A 412 6.86 -15.46 -5.89
CA ALA A 412 7.32 -15.15 -4.55
C ALA A 412 8.45 -16.07 -4.08
N ARG A 413 8.29 -17.38 -4.21
CA ARG A 413 9.32 -18.35 -3.81
C ARG A 413 10.59 -18.27 -4.65
N PRO A 414 10.55 -18.22 -6.00
CA PRO A 414 11.75 -18.02 -6.81
C PRO A 414 12.48 -16.72 -6.54
N MET A 415 11.74 -15.65 -6.21
CA MET A 415 12.28 -14.33 -5.92
C MET A 415 12.61 -14.14 -4.43
N ARG A 416 12.45 -15.17 -3.58
CA ARG A 416 12.68 -15.15 -2.13
C ARG A 416 11.89 -14.05 -1.41
N MET A 417 10.66 -13.81 -1.84
CA MET A 417 9.73 -12.93 -1.13
C MET A 417 9.10 -13.72 0.03
N ARG A 418 9.16 -13.18 1.23
CA ARG A 418 8.70 -13.89 2.44
C ARG A 418 7.67 -13.11 3.24
N ASN A 419 7.64 -11.80 3.07
CA ASN A 419 6.79 -10.90 3.83
C ASN A 419 5.91 -10.09 2.87
N TYR A 420 4.86 -10.74 2.36
CA TYR A 420 3.91 -10.15 1.45
C TYR A 420 2.47 -10.44 1.85
N TYR A 421 1.57 -9.57 1.43
CA TYR A 421 0.15 -9.65 1.74
C TYR A 421 -0.66 -9.35 0.48
N LEU A 422 -1.61 -10.22 0.17
CA LEU A 422 -2.47 -10.09 -1.00
C LEU A 422 -3.90 -9.81 -0.52
N GLY A 423 -4.47 -8.66 -0.90
CA GLY A 423 -5.88 -8.37 -0.69
C GLY A 423 -6.74 -9.32 -1.52
N LEU A 424 -7.86 -9.77 -0.98
CA LEU A 424 -8.74 -10.74 -1.63
C LEU A 424 -10.04 -10.09 -2.09
N ARG A 425 -10.55 -10.58 -3.21
CA ARG A 425 -11.93 -10.48 -3.70
C ARG A 425 -12.29 -11.82 -4.36
N ASP A 426 -13.56 -12.21 -4.29
CA ASP A 426 -14.02 -13.48 -4.87
C ASP A 426 -13.19 -14.69 -4.35
N ASP A 427 -12.80 -14.69 -3.08
CA ASP A 427 -11.96 -15.71 -2.42
C ASP A 427 -10.58 -15.93 -3.05
N ASP A 428 -10.10 -15.02 -3.89
CA ASP A 428 -8.76 -15.08 -4.50
C ASP A 428 -8.08 -13.69 -4.50
N ALA A 429 -6.83 -13.60 -4.94
CA ALA A 429 -6.09 -12.35 -4.95
C ALA A 429 -6.79 -11.29 -5.82
N TYR A 430 -6.96 -10.08 -5.27
CA TYR A 430 -7.55 -8.97 -5.99
C TYR A 430 -6.58 -8.39 -7.01
N GLY A 431 -6.81 -8.65 -8.28
CA GLY A 431 -5.92 -8.22 -9.38
C GLY A 431 -5.85 -6.71 -9.60
N GLY A 432 -6.83 -5.95 -9.08
CA GLY A 432 -6.92 -4.49 -9.25
C GLY A 432 -6.10 -3.67 -8.28
N GLY A 433 -5.67 -4.24 -7.13
CA GLY A 433 -4.97 -3.46 -6.12
C GLY A 433 -4.81 -4.14 -4.76
N GLY A 434 -4.40 -3.37 -3.76
CA GLY A 434 -4.47 -3.80 -2.36
C GLY A 434 -3.42 -4.81 -1.91
N TRP A 435 -2.41 -5.12 -2.72
CA TRP A 435 -1.28 -5.95 -2.28
C TRP A 435 -0.31 -5.10 -1.46
N ALA A 436 0.33 -5.70 -0.47
CA ALA A 436 1.31 -5.00 0.36
C ALA A 436 2.61 -5.80 0.42
N PHE A 437 3.72 -5.13 0.08
CA PHE A 437 5.06 -5.71 0.04
C PHE A 437 6.05 -4.82 0.77
N THR A 438 7.14 -5.40 1.23
CA THR A 438 8.31 -4.61 1.62
C THR A 438 8.84 -3.84 0.41
N SER A 439 9.52 -2.72 0.64
CA SER A 439 10.03 -1.90 -0.48
C SER A 439 11.05 -2.66 -1.34
N ARG A 440 11.85 -3.55 -0.74
CA ARG A 440 12.76 -4.44 -1.48
C ARG A 440 12.02 -5.41 -2.38
N ASP A 441 10.92 -6.01 -1.88
CA ASP A 441 10.12 -6.94 -2.67
C ASP A 441 9.34 -6.24 -3.77
N PHE A 442 8.82 -5.04 -3.49
CA PHE A 442 8.15 -4.22 -4.50
C PHE A 442 9.06 -3.89 -5.70
N MET A 443 10.32 -3.60 -5.45
CA MET A 443 11.30 -3.26 -6.47
C MET A 443 11.69 -4.45 -7.37
N LYS A 444 11.57 -5.70 -6.89
CA LYS A 444 11.95 -6.91 -7.63
C LYS A 444 11.23 -7.06 -8.96
N MET A 445 9.98 -6.63 -9.05
CA MET A 445 9.20 -6.70 -10.28
C MET A 445 9.83 -5.87 -11.41
N ALA A 446 10.17 -4.60 -11.13
CA ALA A 446 10.83 -3.76 -12.14
C ALA A 446 12.20 -4.33 -12.53
N GLN A 447 12.97 -4.88 -11.57
CA GLN A 447 14.25 -5.52 -11.87
C GLN A 447 14.06 -6.79 -12.72
N LEU A 448 13.03 -7.59 -12.45
CA LEU A 448 12.69 -8.75 -13.27
C LEU A 448 12.44 -8.33 -14.74
N MET A 449 11.73 -7.21 -14.94
CA MET A 449 11.46 -6.69 -16.29
C MET A 449 12.73 -6.12 -16.95
N VAL A 450 13.57 -5.37 -16.23
CA VAL A 450 14.88 -4.89 -16.74
C VAL A 450 15.77 -6.05 -17.15
N ASN A 451 15.71 -7.15 -16.42
CA ASN A 451 16.45 -8.38 -16.73
C ASN A 451 15.76 -9.28 -17.77
N ASN A 452 14.86 -8.73 -18.61
CA ASN A 452 14.11 -9.48 -19.65
C ASN A 452 13.41 -10.74 -19.08
N GLY A 453 12.82 -10.62 -17.88
CA GLY A 453 12.07 -11.69 -17.23
C GLY A 453 12.92 -12.74 -16.52
N ARG A 454 14.22 -12.47 -16.30
CA ARG A 454 15.15 -13.36 -15.57
C ARG A 454 15.36 -12.87 -14.14
N TRP A 455 15.34 -13.81 -13.21
CA TRP A 455 15.71 -13.59 -11.82
C TRP A 455 16.73 -14.65 -11.37
N ASN A 456 17.91 -14.23 -10.94
CA ASN A 456 19.01 -15.12 -10.54
C ASN A 456 19.26 -16.25 -11.56
N GLY A 457 19.33 -15.91 -12.84
CA GLY A 457 19.57 -16.83 -13.95
C GLY A 457 18.37 -17.64 -14.44
N LYS A 458 17.26 -17.67 -13.69
CA LYS A 458 16.04 -18.40 -14.07
C LYS A 458 15.07 -17.49 -14.83
N GLN A 459 14.56 -17.97 -15.98
CA GLN A 459 13.50 -17.29 -16.73
C GLN A 459 12.17 -17.51 -16.03
N LEU A 460 11.60 -16.46 -15.41
CA LEU A 460 10.29 -16.50 -14.75
C LEU A 460 9.17 -16.01 -15.66
N VAL A 461 9.48 -15.03 -16.51
CA VAL A 461 8.56 -14.43 -17.49
C VAL A 461 9.26 -14.40 -18.83
N SER A 462 8.57 -14.70 -19.94
CA SER A 462 9.22 -14.70 -21.25
C SER A 462 9.67 -13.30 -21.69
N GLU A 463 10.75 -13.22 -22.48
CA GLU A 463 11.24 -11.96 -23.04
C GLU A 463 10.18 -11.28 -23.92
N ASP A 464 9.39 -12.06 -24.67
CA ASP A 464 8.28 -11.53 -25.48
C ASP A 464 7.20 -10.89 -24.60
N TRP A 465 6.84 -11.52 -23.48
CA TRP A 465 5.91 -10.91 -22.53
C TRP A 465 6.44 -9.60 -21.95
N VAL A 466 7.71 -9.56 -21.53
CA VAL A 466 8.34 -8.34 -21.01
C VAL A 466 8.25 -7.23 -22.05
N ARG A 467 8.67 -7.51 -23.28
CA ARG A 467 8.66 -6.53 -24.38
C ARG A 467 7.25 -6.00 -24.66
N ARG A 468 6.23 -6.88 -24.69
CA ARG A 468 4.84 -6.49 -24.96
C ARG A 468 4.19 -5.77 -23.77
N SER A 469 4.36 -6.30 -22.56
CA SER A 469 3.71 -5.75 -21.37
C SER A 469 4.20 -4.35 -21.00
N THR A 470 5.46 -4.04 -21.27
CA THR A 470 6.05 -2.72 -20.99
C THR A 470 6.01 -1.77 -22.19
N ALA A 471 5.48 -2.21 -23.34
CA ALA A 471 5.37 -1.36 -24.53
C ALA A 471 4.31 -0.26 -24.35
N PRO A 472 4.50 0.93 -24.97
CA PRO A 472 3.52 2.01 -24.94
C PRO A 472 2.37 1.74 -25.94
N LEU A 473 1.46 0.83 -25.59
CA LEU A 473 0.41 0.35 -26.50
C LEU A 473 -0.78 1.32 -26.62
N ARG A 474 -1.05 2.07 -25.57
CA ARG A 474 -2.21 2.98 -25.47
C ARG A 474 -1.80 4.28 -24.80
N ASN A 475 -2.45 5.38 -25.16
CA ASN A 475 -2.30 6.67 -24.44
C ASN A 475 -3.33 6.72 -23.32
N LEU A 476 -2.89 6.63 -22.08
CA LEU A 476 -3.75 6.78 -20.90
C LEU A 476 -4.19 8.25 -20.74
N ASN A 477 -3.25 9.17 -20.97
CA ASN A 477 -3.49 10.61 -21.03
C ASN A 477 -2.43 11.29 -21.89
N ALA A 478 -2.38 12.62 -21.92
CA ALA A 478 -1.47 13.39 -22.77
C ALA A 478 0.02 13.13 -22.52
N VAL A 479 0.40 12.62 -21.34
CA VAL A 479 1.81 12.47 -20.92
C VAL A 479 2.16 11.05 -20.46
N GLN A 480 1.20 10.14 -20.46
CA GLN A 480 1.35 8.80 -19.91
C GLN A 480 0.80 7.76 -20.86
N GLN A 481 1.62 6.77 -21.15
CA GLN A 481 1.24 5.64 -21.99
C GLN A 481 1.10 4.37 -21.15
N TYR A 482 0.42 3.37 -21.69
CA TYR A 482 0.04 2.17 -20.97
C TYR A 482 0.25 0.91 -21.81
N GLY A 483 0.84 -0.11 -21.22
CA GLY A 483 0.99 -1.45 -21.79
C GLY A 483 0.03 -2.45 -21.15
N PHE A 484 0.51 -3.66 -20.85
CA PHE A 484 -0.27 -4.63 -20.08
C PHE A 484 -0.14 -4.31 -18.58
N LEU A 485 -1.00 -3.41 -18.09
CA LEU A 485 -1.04 -2.94 -16.70
C LEU A 485 0.29 -2.29 -16.23
N TRP A 486 1.11 -1.82 -17.16
CA TRP A 486 2.33 -1.06 -16.93
C TRP A 486 2.21 0.34 -17.51
N ASN A 487 2.66 1.32 -16.76
CA ASN A 487 2.80 2.69 -17.25
C ASN A 487 4.13 2.86 -17.98
N SER A 488 4.18 3.75 -18.97
CA SER A 488 5.42 4.16 -19.65
C SER A 488 5.62 5.67 -19.56
N ALA A 489 6.88 6.09 -19.52
CA ALA A 489 7.31 7.48 -19.60
C ALA A 489 8.59 7.59 -20.40
N GLU A 490 8.88 8.78 -20.93
CA GLU A 490 10.15 9.12 -21.56
C GLU A 490 10.84 10.21 -20.76
N TYR A 491 12.17 10.12 -20.66
CA TYR A 491 13.02 11.10 -20.00
C TYR A 491 14.12 11.57 -20.95
N ASP A 492 14.53 12.84 -20.77
CA ASP A 492 15.76 13.35 -21.39
C ASP A 492 16.97 12.92 -20.57
N TYR A 493 17.92 12.25 -21.20
CA TYR A 493 19.17 11.83 -20.58
C TYR A 493 20.34 12.03 -21.54
N ASN A 494 21.28 12.90 -21.18
CA ASN A 494 22.47 13.22 -21.99
C ASN A 494 22.12 13.53 -23.47
N GLY A 495 21.07 14.36 -23.69
CA GLY A 495 20.66 14.82 -25.01
C GLY A 495 19.89 13.79 -25.86
N ARG A 496 19.51 12.66 -25.29
CA ARG A 496 18.67 11.65 -25.96
C ARG A 496 17.45 11.31 -25.11
N LYS A 497 16.39 10.81 -25.76
CA LYS A 497 15.24 10.24 -25.06
C LYS A 497 15.56 8.80 -24.66
N ILE A 498 15.27 8.49 -23.40
CA ILE A 498 15.30 7.13 -22.86
C ILE A 498 13.91 6.74 -22.36
N ARG A 499 13.56 5.48 -22.49
CA ARG A 499 12.27 4.98 -22.06
C ARG A 499 12.35 4.40 -20.66
N ALA A 500 11.32 4.71 -19.86
CA ALA A 500 11.04 4.05 -18.59
C ALA A 500 9.65 3.40 -18.63
N TYR A 501 9.48 2.34 -17.85
CA TYR A 501 8.18 1.79 -17.52
C TYR A 501 8.07 1.62 -16.00
N PHE A 502 6.86 1.74 -15.49
CA PHE A 502 6.69 1.68 -14.05
C PHE A 502 5.32 1.14 -13.62
N ALA A 503 5.32 0.41 -12.49
CA ALA A 503 4.13 0.16 -11.71
C ALA A 503 3.85 1.39 -10.86
N GLY A 504 2.66 1.98 -11.00
CA GLY A 504 2.26 3.20 -10.30
C GLY A 504 1.03 2.98 -9.43
N GLY A 505 1.03 3.54 -8.22
CA GLY A 505 -0.09 3.45 -7.28
C GLY A 505 -0.35 4.75 -6.54
N ASN A 506 -1.62 4.95 -6.16
CA ASN A 506 -2.06 6.09 -5.38
C ASN A 506 -1.24 6.20 -4.07
N GLY A 507 -0.83 7.40 -3.71
CA GLY A 507 0.03 7.69 -2.56
C GLY A 507 1.50 7.88 -2.91
N GLY A 508 1.91 7.67 -4.18
CA GLY A 508 3.31 7.79 -4.61
C GLY A 508 4.05 6.45 -4.66
N GLN A 509 3.31 5.35 -4.82
CA GLN A 509 3.91 4.03 -5.01
C GLN A 509 4.45 3.93 -6.43
N VAL A 510 5.74 3.73 -6.59
CA VAL A 510 6.41 3.60 -7.89
C VAL A 510 7.48 2.52 -7.83
N SER A 511 7.45 1.59 -8.77
CA SER A 511 8.56 0.67 -9.06
C SER A 511 8.86 0.79 -10.54
N MET A 512 9.99 1.43 -10.89
CA MET A 512 10.34 1.87 -12.23
C MET A 512 11.59 1.17 -12.74
N GLY A 513 11.55 0.70 -13.98
CA GLY A 513 12.70 0.22 -14.73
C GLY A 513 13.08 1.17 -15.87
N ILE A 514 14.38 1.41 -16.05
CA ILE A 514 14.98 2.19 -17.14
C ILE A 514 16.04 1.29 -17.82
N PRO A 515 15.62 0.46 -18.82
CA PRO A 515 16.48 -0.60 -19.36
C PRO A 515 17.79 -0.09 -19.97
N GLU A 516 17.76 1.07 -20.64
CA GLU A 516 18.95 1.63 -21.31
C GLU A 516 20.07 2.01 -20.33
N LEU A 517 19.75 2.13 -19.02
CA LEU A 517 20.69 2.43 -17.95
C LEU A 517 20.89 1.26 -16.98
N ASP A 518 20.21 0.13 -17.24
CA ASP A 518 20.15 -1.00 -16.30
C ASP A 518 19.84 -0.52 -14.87
N LEU A 519 18.87 0.40 -14.77
CA LEU A 519 18.54 1.14 -13.56
C LEU A 519 17.12 0.81 -13.12
N VAL A 520 16.95 0.59 -11.82
CA VAL A 520 15.64 0.45 -11.17
C VAL A 520 15.54 1.42 -10.02
N VAL A 521 14.40 2.11 -9.91
CA VAL A 521 14.11 3.06 -8.84
C VAL A 521 12.76 2.72 -8.23
N ALA A 522 12.68 2.68 -6.92
CA ALA A 522 11.41 2.50 -6.22
C ALA A 522 11.18 3.60 -5.18
N PHE A 523 9.93 4.06 -5.13
CA PHE A 523 9.40 4.94 -4.09
C PHE A 523 8.17 4.28 -3.46
N THR A 524 8.01 4.45 -2.16
CA THR A 524 6.71 4.34 -1.49
C THR A 524 6.40 5.66 -0.81
N GLY A 525 5.12 5.99 -0.66
CA GLY A 525 4.73 7.28 -0.11
C GLY A 525 3.33 7.31 0.48
N GLY A 526 3.02 8.39 1.19
CA GLY A 526 1.79 8.61 1.95
C GLY A 526 0.83 9.64 1.38
N ASN A 527 1.10 10.24 0.22
CA ASN A 527 0.26 11.29 -0.37
C ASN A 527 -0.94 10.74 -1.14
N TYR A 528 -1.80 9.96 -0.46
CA TYR A 528 -2.99 9.38 -1.08
C TYR A 528 -3.99 10.48 -1.49
N ASN A 529 -4.49 10.37 -2.73
CA ASN A 529 -5.44 11.31 -3.32
C ASN A 529 -4.95 12.77 -3.35
N ASP A 530 -3.62 12.96 -3.46
CA ASP A 530 -2.98 14.27 -3.50
C ASP A 530 -2.27 14.46 -4.84
N SER A 531 -2.28 15.67 -5.38
CA SER A 531 -1.65 16.02 -6.66
C SER A 531 -0.13 15.81 -6.68
N VAL A 532 0.54 15.82 -5.51
CA VAL A 532 1.99 15.64 -5.39
C VAL A 532 2.43 14.18 -5.46
N LEU A 533 1.51 13.21 -5.44
CA LEU A 533 1.81 11.77 -5.39
C LEU A 533 2.75 11.29 -6.53
N PHE A 534 2.75 11.96 -7.68
CA PHE A 534 3.59 11.61 -8.83
C PHE A 534 4.93 12.35 -8.89
N THR A 535 5.30 13.12 -7.86
CA THR A 535 6.57 13.89 -7.82
C THR A 535 7.79 12.99 -7.93
N GLY A 536 7.77 11.79 -7.36
CA GLY A 536 8.89 10.85 -7.44
C GLY A 536 9.34 10.60 -8.88
N GLN A 537 8.45 10.07 -9.72
CA GLN A 537 8.79 9.74 -11.11
C GLN A 537 8.83 10.96 -12.03
N ARG A 538 8.00 11.99 -11.82
CA ARG A 538 7.93 13.15 -12.72
C ARG A 538 9.01 14.20 -12.47
N VAL A 539 9.50 14.32 -11.23
CA VAL A 539 10.44 15.36 -10.82
C VAL A 539 11.75 14.76 -10.31
N TYR A 540 11.69 13.82 -9.36
CA TYR A 540 12.89 13.36 -8.68
C TYR A 540 13.77 12.47 -9.54
N VAL A 541 13.17 11.56 -10.30
CA VAL A 541 13.93 10.72 -11.23
C VAL A 541 14.68 11.58 -12.25
N PRO A 542 14.05 12.47 -13.07
CA PRO A 542 14.77 13.22 -14.08
C PRO A 542 15.69 14.31 -13.51
N ARG A 543 15.38 14.90 -12.34
CA ARG A 543 16.13 16.03 -11.83
C ARG A 543 17.30 15.67 -10.92
N TYR A 544 17.21 14.53 -10.20
CA TYR A 544 18.18 14.17 -9.18
C TYR A 544 18.82 12.80 -9.38
N ILE A 545 18.05 11.80 -9.88
CA ILE A 545 18.57 10.45 -10.02
C ILE A 545 19.28 10.26 -11.35
N LEU A 546 18.66 10.62 -12.47
CA LEU A 546 19.30 10.48 -13.79
C LEU A 546 20.60 11.26 -13.92
N PRO A 547 20.71 12.54 -13.46
CA PRO A 547 21.98 13.25 -13.51
C PRO A 547 23.09 12.67 -12.63
N ALA A 548 22.73 11.85 -11.61
CA ALA A 548 23.71 11.16 -10.77
C ALA A 548 24.29 9.91 -11.43
N VAL A 549 23.66 9.38 -12.47
CA VAL A 549 24.10 8.20 -13.22
C VAL A 549 25.18 8.60 -14.23
N GLN A 550 26.32 7.90 -14.18
CA GLN A 550 27.50 8.16 -15.03
C GLN A 550 27.64 7.10 -16.11
#